data_bc069f1500e3f04a46d4e01a1a861ffb
#
_entry.id   bc069f1500e3f04a46d4e01a1a861ffb
#
_cell.length_a   1.000
_cell.length_b   1.000
_cell.length_c   1.000
_cell.angle_alpha   90.00
_cell.angle_beta   90.00
_cell.angle_gamma   90.00
#
_symmetry.space_group_name_H-M   'P 1'
#
loop_
_entity.id
_entity.type
_entity.pdbx_description
1 polymer ?
#
loop_
_entity_poly.entity_id
_entity_poly.type
_entity_poly.pdbx_seq_one_letter_code
_entity_poly.pdbx_strand_id
1 'polypeptide(L)'
;QHAYLFPHLSVQDNVAYELVSELTTRFGPRLAGSASEQASARWGADTFRAMGFDNVSIEEFPLALWSRGEARAEILSPFPQPLEVVSLGGSSATPPGGIEGEAAIFETWQQLLDQPEGSLTGKIAVVLQDTVQAQDGRGYGATSPIRGNGPTEAARRGAVGYVLRSLGTHDHRFAHTGATRVGEGTVPSFAMSPPDADQLRRLMALTDEPVRMRLFSTAGFIGQTVSQNVIGEVRGSGAADEVIVIGGHLDSWDLGTGAIDDGAGVAITAAALKLIEDMPRRPRRTIRVVWWGSEEVSQPAPSQGLAGARFYA
;
A
#
# COMPACT_ATOMS: atom_id res chain seq x y z
N GLN A 1 28.19 -26.31 14.11
CA GLN A 1 28.85 -25.27 13.28
C GLN A 1 28.03 -23.99 13.09
N HIS A 2 26.77 -23.95 13.50
CA HIS A 2 25.87 -22.75 13.34
C HIS A 2 25.93 -21.79 14.52
N ALA A 3 26.60 -22.10 15.61
CA ALA A 3 26.60 -21.27 16.82
C ALA A 3 27.57 -20.05 16.76
N TYR A 4 28.33 -19.90 15.70
CA TYR A 4 29.31 -18.81 15.58
C TYR A 4 28.82 -17.55 14.87
N LEU A 5 27.61 -17.57 14.29
CA LEU A 5 27.05 -16.41 13.60
C LEU A 5 26.39 -15.37 14.53
N PHE A 6 26.06 -15.74 15.76
CA PHE A 6 25.26 -14.91 16.65
C PHE A 6 25.98 -14.08 17.73
N PRO A 7 27.28 -14.29 18.07
CA PRO A 7 27.90 -13.52 19.14
C PRO A 7 28.16 -12.04 18.83
N HIS A 8 28.09 -11.65 17.56
CA HIS A 8 28.39 -10.28 17.10
C HIS A 8 27.18 -9.46 16.67
N LEU A 9 25.99 -10.01 16.72
CA LEU A 9 24.74 -9.27 16.48
C LEU A 9 24.29 -8.64 17.79
N SER A 10 24.90 -7.52 18.18
CA SER A 10 24.32 -6.69 19.23
C SER A 10 23.14 -5.91 18.67
N VAL A 11 22.15 -5.60 19.50
CA VAL A 11 21.06 -4.67 19.14
C VAL A 11 21.63 -3.28 18.79
N GLN A 12 22.86 -2.99 19.16
CA GLN A 12 23.58 -1.74 18.94
C GLN A 12 24.30 -1.68 17.57
N ASP A 13 24.60 -2.84 16.95
CA ASP A 13 25.24 -2.95 15.63
C ASP A 13 24.27 -3.60 14.62
N ASN A 14 23.03 -3.15 14.60
CA ASN A 14 21.98 -3.73 13.79
C ASN A 14 21.91 -3.07 12.42
N VAL A 15 22.61 -3.64 11.44
CA VAL A 15 22.64 -3.19 10.04
C VAL A 15 21.23 -2.99 9.47
N ALA A 16 20.29 -3.88 9.77
CA ALA A 16 18.92 -3.74 9.28
C ALA A 16 18.23 -2.49 9.86
N TYR A 17 18.43 -2.20 11.15
CA TYR A 17 17.87 -1.00 11.76
C TYR A 17 18.49 0.28 11.18
N GLU A 18 19.82 0.28 10.96
CA GLU A 18 20.51 1.42 10.34
C GLU A 18 19.98 1.67 8.92
N LEU A 19 19.83 0.62 8.13
CA LEU A 19 19.31 0.71 6.77
C LEU A 19 17.85 1.25 6.73
N VAL A 20 16.95 0.71 7.54
CA VAL A 20 15.55 1.20 7.56
C VAL A 20 15.47 2.61 8.09
N SER A 21 16.28 2.96 9.09
CA SER A 21 16.37 4.31 9.65
C SER A 21 16.85 5.31 8.60
N GLU A 22 17.92 4.98 7.86
CA GLU A 22 18.45 5.84 6.80
C GLU A 22 17.43 5.96 5.64
N LEU A 23 16.87 4.85 5.17
CA LEU A 23 15.89 4.81 4.09
C LEU A 23 14.69 5.74 4.40
N THR A 24 14.10 5.58 5.58
CA THR A 24 12.90 6.32 5.96
C THR A 24 13.18 7.78 6.29
N THR A 25 14.37 8.10 6.81
CA THR A 25 14.75 9.47 7.16
C THR A 25 15.15 10.28 5.93
N ARG A 26 15.92 9.69 5.00
CA ARG A 26 16.41 10.39 3.81
C ARG A 26 15.36 10.55 2.72
N PHE A 27 14.54 9.54 2.52
CA PHE A 27 13.63 9.50 1.37
C PHE A 27 12.15 9.62 1.78
N GLY A 28 11.82 9.30 3.03
CA GLY A 28 10.44 9.36 3.51
C GLY A 28 9.51 8.46 2.71
N PRO A 29 8.31 8.94 2.34
CA PRO A 29 7.39 8.24 1.45
C PRO A 29 7.99 7.98 0.07
N ARG A 30 7.83 6.75 -0.43
CA ARG A 30 8.45 6.29 -1.70
C ARG A 30 7.40 5.71 -2.64
N LEU A 31 6.37 6.53 -2.94
CA LEU A 31 5.30 6.07 -3.84
C LEU A 31 5.88 5.63 -5.19
N ALA A 32 5.42 4.50 -5.70
CA ALA A 32 5.92 3.91 -6.94
C ALA A 32 5.97 4.90 -8.11
N GLY A 33 7.11 5.00 -8.76
CA GLY A 33 7.40 5.94 -9.85
C GLY A 33 7.70 7.37 -9.42
N SER A 34 7.71 7.66 -8.11
CA SER A 34 8.08 8.99 -7.60
C SER A 34 9.58 9.26 -7.66
N ALA A 35 9.96 10.53 -7.61
CA ALA A 35 11.37 10.93 -7.50
C ALA A 35 12.04 10.37 -6.24
N SER A 36 11.29 10.22 -5.15
CA SER A 36 11.77 9.65 -3.89
C SER A 36 12.07 8.15 -4.02
N GLU A 37 11.19 7.37 -4.66
CA GLU A 37 11.45 5.96 -4.95
C GLU A 37 12.69 5.80 -5.82
N GLN A 38 12.79 6.55 -6.93
CA GLN A 38 13.94 6.49 -7.84
C GLN A 38 15.26 6.89 -7.16
N ALA A 39 15.23 7.88 -6.26
CA ALA A 39 16.40 8.27 -5.48
C ALA A 39 16.80 7.18 -4.48
N SER A 40 15.83 6.52 -3.84
CA SER A 40 16.09 5.42 -2.92
C SER A 40 16.63 4.17 -3.63
N ALA A 41 16.21 3.92 -4.87
CA ALA A 41 16.78 2.83 -5.69
C ALA A 41 18.27 3.06 -6.01
N ARG A 42 18.65 4.29 -6.38
CA ARG A 42 20.07 4.63 -6.57
C ARG A 42 20.89 4.47 -5.30
N TRP A 43 20.37 4.99 -4.18
CA TRP A 43 20.99 4.79 -2.87
C TRP A 43 21.12 3.30 -2.52
N GLY A 44 20.11 2.50 -2.80
CA GLY A 44 20.12 1.05 -2.59
C GLY A 44 21.23 0.36 -3.36
N ALA A 45 21.42 0.69 -4.63
CA ALA A 45 22.50 0.12 -5.44
C ALA A 45 23.89 0.56 -4.91
N ASP A 46 24.04 1.80 -4.47
CA ASP A 46 25.30 2.25 -3.87
C ASP A 46 25.55 1.56 -2.52
N THR A 47 24.51 1.36 -1.72
CA THR A 47 24.56 0.62 -0.47
C THR A 47 24.99 -0.84 -0.71
N PHE A 48 24.43 -1.53 -1.71
CA PHE A 48 24.82 -2.89 -2.05
C PHE A 48 26.29 -2.98 -2.48
N ARG A 49 26.78 -2.01 -3.25
CA ARG A 49 28.20 -1.92 -3.62
C ARG A 49 29.09 -1.74 -2.39
N ALA A 50 28.70 -0.84 -1.48
CA ALA A 50 29.42 -0.59 -0.23
C ALA A 50 29.45 -1.81 0.69
N MET A 51 28.40 -2.65 0.66
CA MET A 51 28.32 -3.93 1.37
C MET A 51 29.16 -5.04 0.75
N GLY A 52 29.75 -4.83 -0.44
CA GLY A 52 30.56 -5.81 -1.13
C GLY A 52 29.78 -6.83 -1.98
N PHE A 53 28.54 -6.56 -2.31
CA PHE A 53 27.74 -7.48 -3.12
C PHE A 53 28.22 -7.53 -4.57
N ASP A 54 28.15 -8.72 -5.15
CA ASP A 54 28.42 -8.97 -6.55
C ASP A 54 27.24 -8.53 -7.44
N ASN A 55 27.50 -8.26 -8.72
CA ASN A 55 26.51 -8.05 -9.78
C ASN A 55 25.42 -7.02 -9.42
N VAL A 56 25.80 -5.93 -8.78
CA VAL A 56 24.84 -4.88 -8.40
C VAL A 56 24.31 -4.16 -9.64
N SER A 57 22.99 -4.19 -9.81
CA SER A 57 22.30 -3.54 -10.93
C SER A 57 20.97 -2.88 -10.51
N ILE A 58 20.49 -1.99 -11.36
CA ILE A 58 19.15 -1.43 -11.31
C ILE A 58 18.45 -1.82 -12.61
N GLU A 59 17.27 -2.42 -12.50
CA GLU A 59 16.39 -2.71 -13.62
C GLU A 59 15.25 -1.70 -13.66
N GLU A 60 15.19 -0.88 -14.71
CA GLU A 60 14.12 0.09 -14.92
C GLU A 60 12.98 -0.52 -15.73
N PHE A 61 11.75 -0.22 -15.36
CA PHE A 61 10.56 -0.64 -16.10
C PHE A 61 9.51 0.48 -16.14
N PRO A 62 8.72 0.53 -17.23
CA PRO A 62 7.70 1.57 -17.40
C PRO A 62 6.54 1.38 -16.40
N LEU A 63 6.02 2.50 -15.91
CA LEU A 63 4.95 2.53 -14.91
C LEU A 63 3.97 3.67 -15.20
N ALA A 64 2.67 3.44 -15.02
CA ALA A 64 1.69 4.51 -14.98
C ALA A 64 1.76 5.22 -13.60
N LEU A 65 2.01 6.52 -13.63
CA LEU A 65 2.16 7.32 -12.41
C LEU A 65 0.78 7.66 -11.86
N TRP A 66 0.47 7.13 -10.67
CA TRP A 66 -0.71 7.49 -9.90
C TRP A 66 -0.37 8.58 -8.88
N SER A 67 -1.29 9.53 -8.71
CA SER A 67 -1.20 10.58 -7.69
C SER A 67 -2.44 10.55 -6.82
N ARG A 68 -2.27 10.66 -5.51
CA ARG A 68 -3.38 10.77 -4.55
C ARG A 68 -4.16 12.07 -4.70
N GLY A 69 -3.47 13.16 -5.01
CA GLY A 69 -4.07 14.48 -5.07
C GLY A 69 -4.72 14.90 -3.75
N GLU A 70 -5.77 15.72 -3.85
CA GLU A 70 -6.59 16.14 -2.72
C GLU A 70 -7.79 15.18 -2.52
N ALA A 71 -8.20 15.02 -1.27
CA ALA A 71 -9.43 14.32 -0.91
C ALA A 71 -10.17 15.10 0.17
N ARG A 72 -11.49 15.25 0.02
CA ARG A 72 -12.38 15.88 1.00
C ARG A 72 -13.68 15.12 1.05
N ALA A 73 -14.26 15.02 2.23
CA ALA A 73 -15.62 14.53 2.42
C ALA A 73 -16.32 15.32 3.52
N GLU A 74 -17.61 15.47 3.38
CA GLU A 74 -18.45 16.12 4.39
C GLU A 74 -19.86 15.50 4.40
N ILE A 75 -20.46 15.50 5.57
CA ILE A 75 -21.90 15.28 5.73
C ILE A 75 -22.58 16.61 5.47
N LEU A 76 -23.55 16.62 4.57
CA LEU A 76 -24.35 17.81 4.22
C LEU A 76 -25.61 17.93 5.08
N SER A 77 -26.23 16.79 5.41
CA SER A 77 -27.44 16.69 6.25
C SER A 77 -27.50 15.31 6.91
N PRO A 78 -28.22 15.16 8.02
CA PRO A 78 -28.96 16.18 8.78
C PRO A 78 -28.07 17.09 9.64
N PHE A 79 -26.86 16.68 10.01
CA PHE A 79 -25.94 17.43 10.86
C PHE A 79 -24.61 17.68 10.11
N PRO A 80 -24.46 18.83 9.43
CA PRO A 80 -23.31 19.13 8.58
C PRO A 80 -21.98 19.09 9.36
N GLN A 81 -20.99 18.34 8.85
CA GLN A 81 -19.68 18.26 9.43
C GLN A 81 -18.65 17.67 8.45
N PRO A 82 -17.37 18.08 8.55
CA PRO A 82 -16.32 17.50 7.74
C PRO A 82 -15.96 16.10 8.24
N LEU A 83 -15.51 15.26 7.30
CA LEU A 83 -14.99 13.91 7.56
C LEU A 83 -13.51 13.86 7.18
N GLU A 84 -12.71 13.20 8.00
CA GLU A 84 -11.32 12.92 7.68
C GLU A 84 -11.22 11.72 6.75
N VAL A 85 -10.80 11.97 5.53
CA VAL A 85 -10.73 10.96 4.47
C VAL A 85 -9.44 11.06 3.66
N VAL A 86 -9.06 9.95 3.05
CA VAL A 86 -8.05 9.90 1.98
C VAL A 86 -8.57 9.11 0.80
N SER A 87 -8.18 9.47 -0.42
CA SER A 87 -8.42 8.63 -1.60
C SER A 87 -7.67 7.31 -1.46
N LEU A 88 -8.31 6.20 -1.80
CA LEU A 88 -7.64 4.89 -1.84
C LEU A 88 -6.69 4.79 -3.04
N GLY A 89 -5.64 3.99 -2.88
CA GLY A 89 -4.65 3.77 -3.94
C GLY A 89 -5.28 3.17 -5.20
N GLY A 90 -5.01 3.78 -6.35
CA GLY A 90 -5.62 3.42 -7.62
C GLY A 90 -7.00 4.03 -7.87
N SER A 91 -7.56 4.77 -6.91
CA SER A 91 -8.83 5.49 -7.10
C SER A 91 -8.75 6.55 -8.20
N SER A 92 -9.88 6.84 -8.82
CA SER A 92 -10.06 7.93 -9.79
C SER A 92 -10.50 9.23 -9.12
N ALA A 93 -10.36 10.35 -9.84
CA ALA A 93 -10.94 11.63 -9.46
C ALA A 93 -12.47 11.59 -9.47
N THR A 94 -13.08 12.47 -8.67
CA THR A 94 -14.49 12.83 -8.84
C THR A 94 -14.67 13.77 -10.03
N PRO A 95 -15.90 13.95 -10.54
CA PRO A 95 -16.19 15.07 -11.44
C PRO A 95 -15.80 16.42 -10.81
N PRO A 96 -15.54 17.45 -11.62
CA PRO A 96 -15.36 18.81 -11.11
C PRO A 96 -16.54 19.21 -10.19
N GLY A 97 -16.23 19.70 -8.99
CA GLY A 97 -17.26 20.01 -7.98
C GLY A 97 -17.61 18.87 -7.02
N GLY A 98 -17.10 17.68 -7.29
CA GLY A 98 -17.34 16.53 -6.42
C GLY A 98 -18.57 15.70 -6.77
N ILE A 99 -18.89 14.78 -5.88
CA ILE A 99 -20.09 13.91 -5.94
C ILE A 99 -20.94 14.22 -4.71
N GLU A 100 -22.23 14.51 -4.94
CA GLU A 100 -23.21 14.61 -3.86
C GLU A 100 -24.23 13.50 -3.98
N GLY A 101 -24.57 12.87 -2.88
CA GLY A 101 -25.56 11.80 -2.87
C GLY A 101 -26.03 11.43 -1.47
N GLU A 102 -27.12 10.68 -1.43
CA GLU A 102 -27.52 9.97 -0.22
C GLU A 102 -26.52 8.86 0.10
N ALA A 103 -26.11 8.74 1.34
CA ALA A 103 -25.26 7.67 1.81
C ALA A 103 -26.06 6.40 2.05
N ALA A 104 -25.76 5.34 1.29
CA ALA A 104 -26.24 3.99 1.60
C ALA A 104 -25.19 3.34 2.52
N ILE A 105 -25.54 3.24 3.81
CA ILE A 105 -24.61 2.86 4.88
C ILE A 105 -24.82 1.41 5.28
N PHE A 106 -23.73 0.65 5.34
CA PHE A 106 -23.70 -0.78 5.63
C PHE A 106 -22.75 -1.04 6.81
N GLU A 107 -23.24 -1.67 7.86
CA GLU A 107 -22.41 -2.07 9.00
C GLU A 107 -21.46 -3.21 8.67
N THR A 108 -21.78 -4.02 7.66
CA THR A 108 -20.92 -5.12 7.24
C THR A 108 -20.74 -5.15 5.72
N TRP A 109 -19.61 -5.71 5.29
CA TRP A 109 -19.32 -5.99 3.89
C TRP A 109 -20.42 -6.83 3.23
N GLN A 110 -20.92 -7.84 3.95
CA GLN A 110 -21.95 -8.73 3.43
C GLN A 110 -23.25 -7.98 3.11
N GLN A 111 -23.63 -7.00 3.94
CA GLN A 111 -24.83 -6.17 3.67
C GLN A 111 -24.74 -5.40 2.34
N LEU A 112 -23.53 -4.92 1.97
CA LEU A 112 -23.33 -4.34 0.65
C LEU A 112 -23.44 -5.40 -0.45
N LEU A 113 -22.83 -6.57 -0.27
CA LEU A 113 -22.87 -7.66 -1.26
C LEU A 113 -24.27 -8.20 -1.52
N ASP A 114 -25.14 -8.17 -0.52
CA ASP A 114 -26.53 -8.60 -0.61
C ASP A 114 -27.44 -7.61 -1.37
N GLN A 115 -26.94 -6.41 -1.65
CA GLN A 115 -27.72 -5.44 -2.42
C GLN A 115 -27.86 -5.87 -3.88
N PRO A 116 -29.05 -5.76 -4.49
CA PRO A 116 -29.24 -6.02 -5.91
C PRO A 116 -28.41 -5.07 -6.80
N GLU A 117 -28.08 -5.52 -8.00
CA GLU A 117 -27.48 -4.65 -9.01
C GLU A 117 -28.39 -3.45 -9.31
N GLY A 118 -27.80 -2.25 -9.41
CA GLY A 118 -28.53 -1.01 -9.66
C GLY A 118 -29.29 -0.41 -8.48
N SER A 119 -29.37 -1.10 -7.33
CA SER A 119 -30.14 -0.62 -6.15
C SER A 119 -29.55 0.62 -5.47
N LEU A 120 -28.29 0.94 -5.74
CA LEU A 120 -27.59 2.10 -5.19
C LEU A 120 -27.42 3.23 -6.24
N THR A 121 -28.23 3.23 -7.29
CA THR A 121 -28.12 4.23 -8.35
C THR A 121 -28.16 5.66 -7.79
N GLY A 122 -27.09 6.43 -8.04
CA GLY A 122 -26.92 7.81 -7.59
C GLY A 122 -26.57 7.97 -6.10
N LYS A 123 -26.41 6.88 -5.36
CA LYS A 123 -26.02 6.91 -3.95
C LYS A 123 -24.50 6.75 -3.75
N ILE A 124 -24.03 7.13 -2.57
CA ILE A 124 -22.67 6.86 -2.09
C ILE A 124 -22.73 5.61 -1.20
N ALA A 125 -22.02 4.57 -1.57
CA ALA A 125 -21.94 3.36 -0.74
C ALA A 125 -20.92 3.57 0.39
N VAL A 126 -21.32 3.33 1.64
CA VAL A 126 -20.48 3.48 2.82
C VAL A 126 -20.44 2.17 3.61
N VAL A 127 -19.24 1.61 3.84
CA VAL A 127 -19.07 0.38 4.63
C VAL A 127 -18.33 0.69 5.92
N LEU A 128 -18.98 0.43 7.06
CA LEU A 128 -18.49 0.76 8.40
C LEU A 128 -17.87 -0.43 9.15
N GLN A 129 -17.67 -1.57 8.50
CA GLN A 129 -17.19 -2.79 9.15
C GLN A 129 -15.85 -2.59 9.86
N ASP A 130 -15.81 -2.98 11.14
CA ASP A 130 -14.60 -2.95 11.96
C ASP A 130 -13.63 -4.06 11.59
N THR A 131 -12.34 -3.77 11.73
CA THR A 131 -11.28 -4.80 11.67
C THR A 131 -11.10 -5.41 13.06
N VAL A 132 -11.23 -6.73 13.15
CA VAL A 132 -11.03 -7.44 14.42
C VAL A 132 -9.55 -7.59 14.70
N GLN A 133 -9.13 -7.18 15.90
CA GLN A 133 -7.75 -7.37 16.34
C GLN A 133 -7.42 -8.87 16.51
N ALA A 134 -6.31 -9.31 15.91
CA ALA A 134 -5.81 -10.67 16.00
C ALA A 134 -4.28 -10.67 15.91
N GLN A 135 -3.62 -11.51 16.72
CA GLN A 135 -2.15 -11.58 16.76
C GLN A 135 -1.51 -12.08 15.46
N ASP A 136 -2.23 -12.88 14.69
CA ASP A 136 -1.78 -13.48 13.43
C ASP A 136 -2.19 -12.68 12.17
N GLY A 137 -2.72 -11.46 12.35
CA GLY A 137 -3.13 -10.60 11.23
C GLY A 137 -4.41 -11.03 10.50
N ARG A 138 -5.07 -12.14 10.91
CA ARG A 138 -6.27 -12.66 10.21
C ARG A 138 -7.43 -11.65 10.13
N GLY A 139 -7.52 -10.73 11.09
CA GLY A 139 -8.53 -9.66 11.06
C GLY A 139 -8.37 -8.74 9.86
N TYR A 140 -7.13 -8.38 9.52
CA TYR A 140 -6.84 -7.60 8.33
C TYR A 140 -7.12 -8.40 7.05
N GLY A 141 -6.67 -9.66 6.97
CA GLY A 141 -6.96 -10.53 5.83
C GLY A 141 -8.47 -10.70 5.56
N ALA A 142 -9.30 -10.73 6.62
CA ALA A 142 -10.74 -10.82 6.50
C ALA A 142 -11.39 -9.51 5.99
N THR A 143 -10.79 -8.36 6.25
CA THR A 143 -11.35 -7.04 5.88
C THR A 143 -10.70 -6.41 4.64
N SER A 144 -9.50 -6.81 4.23
CA SER A 144 -8.82 -6.28 3.04
C SER A 144 -9.66 -6.37 1.74
N PRO A 145 -10.52 -7.37 1.50
CA PRO A 145 -11.42 -7.39 0.34
C PRO A 145 -12.40 -6.22 0.29
N ILE A 146 -12.78 -5.64 1.46
CA ILE A 146 -13.66 -4.47 1.55
C ILE A 146 -13.01 -3.28 0.84
N ARG A 147 -11.70 -3.09 1.04
CA ARG A 147 -10.92 -2.07 0.36
C ARG A 147 -10.68 -2.42 -1.11
N GLY A 148 -10.16 -3.60 -1.36
CA GLY A 148 -9.73 -4.01 -2.71
C GLY A 148 -10.87 -4.11 -3.71
N ASN A 149 -12.01 -4.68 -3.31
CA ASN A 149 -13.16 -4.95 -4.18
C ASN A 149 -14.32 -3.94 -4.01
N GLY A 150 -14.32 -3.16 -2.92
CA GLY A 150 -15.41 -2.26 -2.58
C GLY A 150 -15.83 -1.31 -3.70
N PRO A 151 -14.90 -0.60 -4.35
CA PRO A 151 -15.24 0.31 -5.43
C PRO A 151 -15.94 -0.37 -6.62
N THR A 152 -15.52 -1.59 -6.97
CA THR A 152 -16.13 -2.38 -8.06
C THR A 152 -17.53 -2.89 -7.64
N GLU A 153 -17.66 -3.40 -6.41
CA GLU A 153 -18.94 -3.90 -5.92
C GLU A 153 -19.97 -2.79 -5.73
N ALA A 154 -19.51 -1.59 -5.31
CA ALA A 154 -20.37 -0.40 -5.25
C ALA A 154 -20.81 0.04 -6.65
N ALA A 155 -19.91 0.09 -7.62
CA ALA A 155 -20.19 0.43 -9.01
C ALA A 155 -21.21 -0.51 -9.65
N ARG A 156 -21.08 -1.84 -9.46
CA ARG A 156 -22.06 -2.83 -9.95
C ARG A 156 -23.47 -2.58 -9.44
N ARG A 157 -23.61 -2.01 -8.26
CA ARG A 157 -24.90 -1.65 -7.66
C ARG A 157 -25.37 -0.26 -8.02
N GLY A 158 -24.62 0.46 -8.89
CA GLY A 158 -24.99 1.78 -9.39
C GLY A 158 -24.56 2.93 -8.49
N ALA A 159 -23.77 2.68 -7.44
CA ALA A 159 -23.24 3.75 -6.60
C ALA A 159 -22.31 4.67 -7.40
N VAL A 160 -22.27 5.95 -7.03
CA VAL A 160 -21.45 6.98 -7.69
C VAL A 160 -20.16 7.28 -6.94
N GLY A 161 -20.00 6.77 -5.72
CA GLY A 161 -18.82 6.86 -4.89
C GLY A 161 -18.81 5.77 -3.82
N TYR A 162 -17.63 5.49 -3.27
CA TYR A 162 -17.43 4.49 -2.26
C TYR A 162 -16.59 5.02 -1.10
N VAL A 163 -17.04 4.77 0.12
CA VAL A 163 -16.31 5.11 1.35
C VAL A 163 -16.26 3.89 2.26
N LEU A 164 -15.10 3.59 2.83
CA LEU A 164 -15.00 2.57 3.88
C LEU A 164 -14.43 3.16 5.16
N ARG A 165 -14.84 2.61 6.30
CA ARG A 165 -14.08 2.75 7.54
C ARG A 165 -12.66 2.23 7.30
N SER A 166 -11.64 3.04 7.58
CA SER A 166 -10.25 2.62 7.44
C SER A 166 -9.99 1.27 8.09
N LEU A 167 -9.31 0.39 7.37
CA LEU A 167 -8.91 -0.90 7.91
C LEU A 167 -7.85 -0.68 9.01
N GLY A 168 -7.87 -1.54 10.00
CA GLY A 168 -6.99 -1.44 11.14
C GLY A 168 -7.73 -1.40 12.47
N THR A 169 -6.99 -1.41 13.56
CA THR A 169 -7.52 -1.53 14.93
C THR A 169 -7.20 -0.31 15.80
N HIS A 170 -6.70 0.76 15.16
CA HIS A 170 -6.45 2.03 15.83
C HIS A 170 -7.72 2.91 15.90
N ASP A 171 -7.71 3.87 16.78
CA ASP A 171 -8.79 4.84 17.04
C ASP A 171 -8.39 6.31 16.78
N HIS A 172 -7.27 6.51 16.07
CA HIS A 172 -6.80 7.84 15.71
C HIS A 172 -7.62 8.43 14.57
N ARG A 173 -7.80 9.76 14.60
CA ARG A 173 -8.52 10.48 13.54
C ARG A 173 -7.60 10.75 12.34
N PHE A 174 -7.18 9.70 11.70
CA PHE A 174 -6.59 9.70 10.36
C PHE A 174 -7.11 8.49 9.57
N ALA A 175 -7.11 8.62 8.25
CA ALA A 175 -7.55 7.54 7.36
C ALA A 175 -6.35 6.72 6.90
N HIS A 176 -6.47 5.38 6.96
CA HIS A 176 -5.48 4.44 6.48
C HIS A 176 -5.70 4.16 4.99
N THR A 177 -4.64 4.20 4.20
CA THR A 177 -4.68 3.94 2.76
C THR A 177 -4.45 2.46 2.42
N GLY A 178 -4.36 2.16 1.15
CA GLY A 178 -4.01 0.89 0.53
C GLY A 178 -4.62 0.77 -0.86
N ALA A 179 -4.19 -0.23 -1.63
CA ALA A 179 -4.61 -0.44 -3.00
C ALA A 179 -6.08 -0.84 -3.14
N THR A 180 -6.69 -0.35 -4.21
CA THR A 180 -7.92 -0.90 -4.79
C THR A 180 -7.64 -1.55 -6.13
N ARG A 181 -8.59 -2.29 -6.67
CA ARG A 181 -8.53 -2.72 -8.07
C ARG A 181 -8.66 -1.50 -8.98
N VAL A 182 -7.82 -1.45 -10.01
CA VAL A 182 -7.80 -0.40 -11.02
C VAL A 182 -8.45 -0.90 -12.29
N GLY A 183 -9.28 -0.08 -12.94
CA GLY A 183 -9.87 -0.41 -14.23
C GLY A 183 -11.29 0.14 -14.41
N GLU A 184 -11.91 -0.23 -15.52
CA GLU A 184 -13.31 0.09 -15.80
C GLU A 184 -14.25 -0.56 -14.76
N GLY A 185 -15.37 0.09 -14.48
CA GLY A 185 -16.36 -0.41 -13.53
C GLY A 185 -15.99 -0.18 -12.08
N THR A 186 -15.18 0.83 -11.77
CA THR A 186 -14.92 1.31 -10.41
C THR A 186 -15.47 2.73 -10.21
N VAL A 187 -15.64 3.13 -8.96
CA VAL A 187 -16.04 4.49 -8.58
C VAL A 187 -14.96 5.17 -7.74
N PRO A 188 -14.91 6.51 -7.67
CA PRO A 188 -14.06 7.23 -6.73
C PRO A 188 -14.23 6.68 -5.32
N SER A 189 -13.11 6.38 -4.67
CA SER A 189 -13.10 5.59 -3.45
C SER A 189 -12.21 6.18 -2.37
N PHE A 190 -12.70 6.13 -1.13
CA PHE A 190 -12.12 6.81 0.02
C PHE A 190 -12.06 5.88 1.22
N ALA A 191 -11.00 6.03 2.01
CA ALA A 191 -10.99 5.55 3.39
C ALA A 191 -11.34 6.72 4.32
N MET A 192 -12.22 6.47 5.29
CA MET A 192 -12.62 7.41 6.32
C MET A 192 -12.00 7.04 7.66
N SER A 193 -11.62 8.02 8.47
CA SER A 193 -11.03 7.75 9.78
C SER A 193 -11.98 6.93 10.68
N PRO A 194 -11.45 6.03 11.53
CA PRO A 194 -12.31 5.25 12.44
C PRO A 194 -13.20 6.11 13.35
N PRO A 195 -12.71 7.20 13.99
CA PRO A 195 -13.57 8.07 14.79
C PRO A 195 -14.72 8.74 14.02
N ASP A 196 -14.50 9.09 12.74
CA ASP A 196 -15.55 9.69 11.91
C ASP A 196 -16.58 8.64 11.46
N ALA A 197 -16.15 7.39 11.24
CA ALA A 197 -17.05 6.27 11.02
C ALA A 197 -17.94 6.01 12.25
N ASP A 198 -17.37 6.06 13.45
CA ASP A 198 -18.13 5.94 14.70
C ASP A 198 -19.04 7.15 14.93
N GLN A 199 -18.63 8.34 14.50
CA GLN A 199 -19.48 9.54 14.50
C GLN A 199 -20.68 9.36 13.58
N LEU A 200 -20.49 8.77 12.40
CA LEU A 200 -21.58 8.48 11.47
C LEU A 200 -22.58 7.48 12.07
N ARG A 201 -22.12 6.44 12.76
CA ARG A 201 -22.99 5.52 13.51
C ARG A 201 -23.83 6.25 14.57
N ARG A 202 -23.20 7.16 15.35
CA ARG A 202 -23.91 7.95 16.35
C ARG A 202 -24.96 8.87 15.73
N LEU A 203 -24.64 9.47 14.59
CA LEU A 203 -25.58 10.31 13.84
C LEU A 203 -26.81 9.51 13.43
N MET A 204 -26.62 8.31 12.85
CA MET A 204 -27.71 7.43 12.46
C MET A 204 -28.60 6.99 13.64
N ALA A 205 -28.04 6.89 14.83
CA ALA A 205 -28.79 6.56 16.04
C ALA A 205 -29.65 7.74 16.57
N LEU A 206 -29.40 8.96 16.11
CA LEU A 206 -30.12 10.17 16.55
C LEU A 206 -31.32 10.53 15.67
N THR A 207 -31.38 10.04 14.43
CA THR A 207 -32.40 10.44 13.45
C THR A 207 -32.56 9.39 12.36
N ASP A 208 -33.77 9.29 11.85
CA ASP A 208 -34.12 8.47 10.68
C ASP A 208 -33.99 9.27 9.36
N GLU A 209 -33.57 10.54 9.42
CA GLU A 209 -33.38 11.34 8.21
C GLU A 209 -32.19 10.77 7.37
N PRO A 210 -32.34 10.72 6.03
CA PRO A 210 -31.28 10.24 5.15
C PRO A 210 -30.03 11.11 5.27
N VAL A 211 -28.88 10.44 5.46
CA VAL A 211 -27.58 11.11 5.45
C VAL A 211 -27.22 11.47 4.02
N ARG A 212 -26.93 12.74 3.77
CA ARG A 212 -26.36 13.19 2.49
C ARG A 212 -24.91 13.58 2.67
N MET A 213 -24.10 13.20 1.72
CA MET A 213 -22.65 13.45 1.73
C MET A 213 -22.20 14.12 0.45
N ARG A 214 -21.08 14.84 0.55
CA ARG A 214 -20.28 15.29 -0.60
C ARG A 214 -18.89 14.65 -0.51
N LEU A 215 -18.41 14.17 -1.65
CA LEU A 215 -17.05 13.62 -1.83
C LEU A 215 -16.34 14.42 -2.92
N PHE A 216 -15.07 14.73 -2.70
CA PHE A 216 -14.20 15.38 -3.69
C PHE A 216 -12.84 14.70 -3.69
N SER A 217 -12.33 14.39 -4.88
CA SER A 217 -10.99 13.86 -5.07
C SER A 217 -10.39 14.30 -6.40
N THR A 218 -9.08 14.56 -6.39
CA THR A 218 -8.28 14.76 -7.60
C THR A 218 -7.33 13.58 -7.87
N ALA A 219 -7.52 12.45 -7.17
CA ALA A 219 -6.70 11.25 -7.34
C ALA A 219 -6.80 10.68 -8.75
N GLY A 220 -5.72 10.07 -9.23
CA GLY A 220 -5.76 9.39 -10.53
C GLY A 220 -4.39 9.16 -11.14
N PHE A 221 -4.40 8.48 -12.28
CA PHE A 221 -3.20 8.32 -13.11
C PHE A 221 -2.95 9.61 -13.90
N ILE A 222 -1.76 10.19 -13.68
CA ILE A 222 -1.41 11.54 -14.20
C ILE A 222 -0.36 11.51 -15.31
N GLY A 223 0.15 10.34 -15.68
CA GLY A 223 1.15 10.21 -16.74
C GLY A 223 1.88 8.88 -16.71
N GLN A 224 3.03 8.85 -17.39
CA GLN A 224 3.95 7.72 -17.42
C GLN A 224 5.24 8.08 -16.72
N THR A 225 5.86 7.10 -16.08
CA THR A 225 7.12 7.20 -15.36
C THR A 225 7.88 5.88 -15.47
N VAL A 226 8.96 5.74 -14.72
CA VAL A 226 9.65 4.46 -14.50
C VAL A 226 9.69 4.15 -13.01
N SER A 227 9.65 2.86 -12.68
CA SER A 227 10.03 2.33 -11.40
C SER A 227 11.23 1.39 -11.57
N GLN A 228 11.80 0.90 -10.48
CA GLN A 228 13.11 0.27 -10.51
C GLN A 228 13.19 -0.89 -9.51
N ASN A 229 13.73 -2.02 -9.96
CA ASN A 229 14.22 -3.08 -9.07
C ASN A 229 15.70 -2.86 -8.79
N VAL A 230 16.13 -3.05 -7.55
CA VAL A 230 17.55 -3.01 -7.15
C VAL A 230 18.00 -4.42 -6.83
N ILE A 231 19.09 -4.87 -7.47
CA ILE A 231 19.58 -6.24 -7.39
C ILE A 231 21.00 -6.25 -6.88
N GLY A 232 21.31 -7.19 -5.99
CA GLY A 232 22.67 -7.49 -5.56
C GLY A 232 22.82 -8.98 -5.22
N GLU A 233 24.03 -9.52 -5.28
CA GLU A 233 24.27 -10.95 -5.10
C GLU A 233 25.44 -11.23 -4.19
N VAL A 234 25.43 -12.41 -3.56
CA VAL A 234 26.63 -13.13 -3.13
C VAL A 234 26.74 -14.37 -4.00
N ARG A 235 27.72 -14.36 -4.92
CA ARG A 235 27.90 -15.44 -5.89
C ARG A 235 28.28 -16.75 -5.23
N GLY A 236 27.62 -17.83 -5.66
CA GLY A 236 27.89 -19.17 -5.19
C GLY A 236 29.27 -19.71 -5.60
N SER A 237 29.85 -20.58 -4.77
CA SER A 237 31.17 -21.19 -5.00
C SER A 237 31.13 -22.58 -5.67
N GLY A 238 29.95 -23.17 -5.82
CA GLY A 238 29.80 -24.54 -6.37
C GLY A 238 28.74 -24.63 -7.47
N ALA A 239 27.49 -24.32 -7.14
CA ALA A 239 26.36 -24.28 -8.06
C ALA A 239 25.93 -22.81 -8.25
N ALA A 240 26.79 -21.99 -8.82
CA ALA A 240 26.59 -20.54 -8.93
C ALA A 240 25.40 -20.15 -9.81
N ASP A 241 25.00 -21.01 -10.76
CA ASP A 241 23.85 -20.79 -11.64
C ASP A 241 22.51 -21.10 -10.95
N GLU A 242 22.53 -21.79 -9.81
CA GLU A 242 21.34 -21.98 -8.97
C GLU A 242 21.21 -20.76 -8.04
N VAL A 243 20.13 -19.99 -8.22
CA VAL A 243 19.89 -18.73 -7.47
C VAL A 243 18.79 -18.91 -6.45
N ILE A 244 19.08 -18.48 -5.23
CA ILE A 244 18.07 -18.29 -4.17
C ILE A 244 17.79 -16.79 -4.09
N VAL A 245 16.53 -16.40 -4.32
CA VAL A 245 16.09 -15.00 -4.26
C VAL A 245 15.45 -14.71 -2.91
N ILE A 246 15.90 -13.62 -2.28
CA ILE A 246 15.28 -13.01 -1.10
C ILE A 246 14.99 -11.55 -1.42
N GLY A 247 14.00 -10.93 -0.80
CA GLY A 247 13.72 -9.53 -1.10
C GLY A 247 12.57 -8.95 -0.29
N GLY A 248 12.34 -7.68 -0.52
CA GLY A 248 11.23 -6.88 -0.04
C GLY A 248 10.91 -5.80 -1.07
N HIS A 249 9.83 -5.06 -0.93
CA HIS A 249 9.54 -3.99 -1.87
C HIS A 249 10.04 -2.63 -1.38
N LEU A 250 10.63 -1.86 -2.30
CA LEU A 250 11.26 -0.58 -2.01
C LEU A 250 10.25 0.56 -1.92
N ASP A 251 9.21 0.51 -2.74
CA ASP A 251 8.16 1.52 -2.72
C ASP A 251 7.32 1.43 -1.43
N SER A 252 6.62 2.50 -1.14
CA SER A 252 5.70 2.59 -0.01
C SER A 252 4.57 3.56 -0.32
N TRP A 253 3.50 3.53 0.47
CA TRP A 253 2.48 4.56 0.40
C TRP A 253 3.03 5.94 0.79
N ASP A 254 2.40 6.97 0.25
CA ASP A 254 2.76 8.39 0.42
C ASP A 254 2.30 9.00 1.76
N LEU A 255 1.47 8.31 2.53
CA LEU A 255 0.94 8.79 3.82
C LEU A 255 1.82 8.45 5.02
N GLY A 256 2.89 7.70 4.80
CA GLY A 256 3.86 7.32 5.83
C GLY A 256 5.24 7.12 5.23
N THR A 257 6.23 6.88 6.10
CA THR A 257 7.61 6.66 5.65
C THR A 257 7.89 5.24 5.18
N GLY A 258 6.91 4.32 5.26
CA GLY A 258 7.08 2.92 4.86
C GLY A 258 8.18 2.20 5.63
N ALA A 259 8.21 2.37 6.97
CA ALA A 259 9.23 1.73 7.79
C ALA A 259 8.99 0.22 7.97
N ILE A 260 7.72 -0.16 8.19
CA ILE A 260 7.32 -1.57 8.36
C ILE A 260 6.94 -2.17 7.02
N ASP A 261 6.18 -1.46 6.20
CA ASP A 261 5.70 -1.86 4.89
C ASP A 261 6.38 -1.01 3.79
N ASP A 262 7.48 -1.45 3.13
CA ASP A 262 8.23 -2.67 3.47
C ASP A 262 9.74 -2.37 3.71
N GLY A 263 10.04 -1.18 4.23
CA GLY A 263 11.41 -0.79 4.59
C GLY A 263 12.11 -1.80 5.50
N ALA A 264 11.35 -2.46 6.40
CA ALA A 264 11.88 -3.50 7.27
C ALA A 264 12.28 -4.75 6.47
N GLY A 265 11.45 -5.23 5.53
CA GLY A 265 11.78 -6.37 4.67
C GLY A 265 12.98 -6.09 3.76
N VAL A 266 13.01 -4.89 3.17
CA VAL A 266 14.16 -4.36 2.42
C VAL A 266 15.45 -4.43 3.25
N ALA A 267 15.43 -3.88 4.45
CA ALA A 267 16.59 -3.81 5.32
C ALA A 267 17.03 -5.18 5.87
N ILE A 268 16.08 -6.02 6.29
CA ILE A 268 16.36 -7.36 6.82
C ILE A 268 17.00 -8.25 5.75
N THR A 269 16.50 -8.21 4.52
CA THR A 269 17.02 -9.05 3.43
C THR A 269 18.43 -8.63 3.00
N ALA A 270 18.71 -7.31 2.95
CA ALA A 270 20.07 -6.82 2.69
C ALA A 270 21.03 -7.17 3.84
N ALA A 271 20.62 -6.99 5.10
CA ALA A 271 21.42 -7.36 6.25
C ALA A 271 21.72 -8.88 6.28
N ALA A 272 20.73 -9.71 5.94
CA ALA A 272 20.94 -11.15 5.82
C ALA A 272 21.97 -11.51 4.75
N LEU A 273 21.90 -10.84 3.57
CA LEU A 273 22.89 -11.05 2.51
C LEU A 273 24.29 -10.57 2.94
N LYS A 274 24.38 -9.45 3.69
CA LYS A 274 25.64 -8.95 4.23
C LYS A 274 26.29 -9.96 5.19
N LEU A 275 25.49 -10.57 6.07
CA LEU A 275 26.00 -11.64 6.94
C LEU A 275 26.55 -12.83 6.15
N ILE A 276 25.93 -13.16 5.02
CA ILE A 276 26.38 -14.24 4.14
C ILE A 276 27.67 -13.85 3.40
N GLU A 277 27.79 -12.58 2.97
CA GLU A 277 29.01 -12.06 2.34
C GLU A 277 30.20 -12.12 3.31
N ASP A 278 29.99 -11.80 4.58
CA ASP A 278 31.02 -11.82 5.61
C ASP A 278 31.45 -13.24 6.09
N MET A 279 30.77 -14.28 5.59
CA MET A 279 31.14 -15.64 5.95
C MET A 279 32.52 -16.02 5.43
N PRO A 280 33.32 -16.81 6.19
CA PRO A 280 34.65 -17.30 5.75
C PRO A 280 34.60 -18.15 4.47
N ARG A 281 33.44 -18.67 4.14
CA ARG A 281 33.19 -19.49 2.94
C ARG A 281 31.93 -19.03 2.25
N ARG A 282 32.01 -18.77 0.97
CA ARG A 282 30.83 -18.47 0.14
C ARG A 282 29.86 -19.65 0.11
N PRO A 283 28.57 -19.37 0.00
CA PRO A 283 27.54 -20.40 -0.14
C PRO A 283 27.75 -21.22 -1.41
N ARG A 284 27.16 -22.41 -1.48
CA ARG A 284 27.25 -23.24 -2.68
C ARG A 284 26.49 -22.58 -3.86
N ARG A 285 25.27 -22.06 -3.57
CA ARG A 285 24.38 -21.38 -4.52
C ARG A 285 24.59 -19.88 -4.44
N THR A 286 24.27 -19.19 -5.51
CA THR A 286 24.14 -17.73 -5.49
C THR A 286 22.93 -17.33 -4.66
N ILE A 287 23.10 -16.34 -3.78
CA ILE A 287 22.00 -15.72 -3.06
C ILE A 287 21.85 -14.30 -3.59
N ARG A 288 20.65 -13.99 -4.05
CA ARG A 288 20.32 -12.71 -4.65
C ARG A 288 19.33 -11.99 -3.78
N VAL A 289 19.61 -10.74 -3.43
CA VAL A 289 18.64 -9.82 -2.87
C VAL A 289 18.05 -8.99 -3.98
N VAL A 290 16.72 -8.80 -3.94
CA VAL A 290 16.00 -7.90 -4.84
C VAL A 290 15.11 -7.00 -4.01
N TRP A 291 15.27 -5.69 -4.18
CA TRP A 291 14.34 -4.69 -3.70
C TRP A 291 13.41 -4.32 -4.85
N TRP A 292 12.19 -4.80 -4.74
CA TRP A 292 11.19 -4.66 -5.81
C TRP A 292 10.63 -3.25 -5.85
N GLY A 293 10.43 -2.69 -7.04
CA GLY A 293 9.64 -1.48 -7.21
C GLY A 293 8.18 -1.79 -7.48
N SER A 294 7.29 -0.85 -7.16
CA SER A 294 5.86 -0.89 -7.50
C SER A 294 5.11 -2.16 -7.09
N GLU A 295 5.13 -2.43 -5.80
CA GLU A 295 4.26 -3.44 -5.16
C GLU A 295 2.90 -2.85 -4.83
N GLU A 296 2.90 -1.67 -4.18
CA GLU A 296 1.77 -1.06 -3.49
C GLU A 296 0.68 -0.52 -4.44
N VAL A 297 1.07 0.12 -5.52
CA VAL A 297 0.11 0.77 -6.42
C VAL A 297 -0.27 -0.16 -7.56
N SER A 298 -1.52 -0.64 -7.52
CA SER A 298 -2.08 -1.41 -8.64
C SER A 298 -2.00 -0.63 -9.95
N GLN A 299 -1.50 -1.26 -10.99
CA GLN A 299 -1.35 -0.68 -12.32
C GLN A 299 -2.59 -0.96 -13.18
N PRO A 300 -2.89 -0.11 -14.17
CA PRO A 300 -3.90 -0.44 -15.18
C PRO A 300 -3.60 -1.78 -15.86
N ALA A 301 -4.66 -2.46 -16.32
CA ALA A 301 -4.50 -3.70 -17.05
C ALA A 301 -3.51 -3.56 -18.23
N PRO A 302 -2.69 -4.57 -18.52
CA PRO A 302 -2.71 -5.94 -17.98
C PRO A 302 -1.89 -6.13 -16.69
N SER A 303 -1.11 -5.13 -16.28
CA SER A 303 -0.05 -5.29 -15.24
C SER A 303 -0.60 -5.47 -13.82
N GLN A 304 -1.70 -4.85 -13.46
CA GLN A 304 -2.35 -4.87 -12.15
C GLN A 304 -1.41 -4.65 -10.95
N GLY A 305 -1.05 -5.62 -10.12
CA GLY A 305 -0.16 -5.47 -8.97
C GLY A 305 1.22 -6.11 -9.17
N LEU A 306 2.17 -5.84 -8.27
CA LEU A 306 3.51 -6.42 -8.26
C LEU A 306 4.32 -6.15 -9.54
N ALA A 307 4.28 -4.92 -10.06
CA ALA A 307 4.84 -4.63 -11.38
C ALA A 307 6.34 -4.94 -11.49
N GLY A 308 7.14 -4.59 -10.46
CA GLY A 308 8.57 -4.89 -10.45
C GLY A 308 8.88 -6.39 -10.42
N ALA A 309 8.17 -7.15 -9.60
CA ALA A 309 8.36 -8.59 -9.52
C ALA A 309 7.96 -9.29 -10.84
N ARG A 310 6.90 -8.82 -11.50
CA ARG A 310 6.48 -9.33 -12.82
C ARG A 310 7.47 -8.99 -13.94
N PHE A 311 8.11 -7.83 -13.86
CA PHE A 311 9.12 -7.42 -14.81
C PHE A 311 10.40 -8.27 -14.69
N TYR A 312 10.76 -8.61 -13.46
CA TYR A 312 11.92 -9.45 -13.15
C TYR A 312 11.73 -10.92 -13.57
N ALA A 313 10.52 -11.50 -13.48
CA ALA A 313 10.23 -12.91 -13.75
C ALA A 313 10.24 -13.26 -15.24
#